data_b05c5b00a5fc1ae92ff65d91fdc861c8
#
_entry.id   b05c5b00a5fc1ae92ff65d91fdc861c8
#
_cell.length_a   1.000
_cell.length_b   1.000
_cell.length_c   1.000
_cell.angle_alpha   90.00
_cell.angle_beta   90.00
_cell.angle_gamma   90.00
#
_symmetry.space_group_name_H-M   'P 1'
#
loop_
_entity.id
_entity.type
_entity.pdbx_description
1 polymer ?
#
loop_
_entity_poly.entity_id
_entity_poly.type
_entity_poly.pdbx_seq_one_letter_code
_entity_poly.pdbx_strand_id
1 'polypeptide(L)'
;MKFKIPLSARIAYRYLMSKKTYSMVNHISIVSICGVAVATMAIVCVLSVFNGFQDVLGGKLDQLSADVKVTSLKGKVIEPADSLIDLLESLPEVAMVMPMVEDNALAIYNRRQLPVRIQGVDADKYSSMTAIRDLVKEDGKYALISDVDEAIDVFADSVSEEVLDENALFAYADELYADEPITEPMDDYQAIISVGVAVSLKAHPDDSKSLGLYVPRRLGMVNMGNPAASFISDSLSIAGVFQADQAQYDENTVIVDIALARRMFQYDAEATSVEINLKPGVDLNDFCATLSESLGAKYVVQDRHSQQDVHFKMINIEKWVTFLLLAFILLIASFNMISSMSMLIVEKVESIKILHNLGASRAMIGNVFRWESCFVNIVGSISGIVMGLVLCLLQQHFGLIKLNGEEGSLIISAYPVKVLFVDIIIVLVPIFLIGLLTSMISAHYAKSSLNEE
;
A
#
# COMPACT_ATOMS: atom_id res chain seq x y z
N MET A 1 -34.50 36.30 -5.31
CA MET A 1 -35.07 35.98 -4.00
C MET A 1 -34.21 36.60 -2.90
N LYS A 2 -34.65 37.67 -2.22
CA LYS A 2 -33.90 38.21 -1.06
C LYS A 2 -34.15 37.30 0.13
N PHE A 3 -33.16 36.49 0.48
CA PHE A 3 -33.17 35.70 1.71
C PHE A 3 -33.29 36.62 2.91
N LYS A 4 -34.48 36.76 3.48
CA LYS A 4 -34.67 37.50 4.75
C LYS A 4 -34.09 36.65 5.88
N ILE A 5 -32.90 37.01 6.33
CA ILE A 5 -32.25 36.40 7.48
C ILE A 5 -33.22 36.48 8.68
N PRO A 6 -33.59 35.38 9.35
CA PRO A 6 -34.50 35.42 10.48
C PRO A 6 -33.93 36.28 11.64
N LEU A 7 -34.80 36.96 12.37
CA LEU A 7 -34.38 37.87 13.46
C LEU A 7 -33.51 37.13 14.50
N SER A 8 -33.81 35.88 14.81
CA SER A 8 -33.03 35.04 15.69
C SER A 8 -31.57 34.84 15.24
N ALA A 9 -31.33 34.68 13.93
CA ALA A 9 -29.98 34.56 13.39
C ALA A 9 -29.21 35.88 13.47
N ARG A 10 -29.87 37.03 13.27
CA ARG A 10 -29.24 38.34 13.45
C ARG A 10 -28.83 38.60 14.89
N ILE A 11 -29.65 38.21 15.85
CA ILE A 11 -29.35 38.32 17.27
C ILE A 11 -28.17 37.45 17.64
N ALA A 12 -28.17 36.14 17.19
CA ALA A 12 -27.09 35.21 17.40
C ALA A 12 -25.76 35.73 16.86
N TYR A 13 -25.73 36.23 15.61
CA TYR A 13 -24.55 36.82 15.01
C TYR A 13 -24.00 38.01 15.81
N ARG A 14 -24.90 38.89 16.32
CA ARG A 14 -24.49 40.00 17.16
C ARG A 14 -23.95 39.55 18.51
N TYR A 15 -24.44 38.47 19.08
CA TYR A 15 -23.90 37.89 20.31
C TYR A 15 -22.48 37.37 20.11
N LEU A 16 -22.23 36.68 19.02
CA LEU A 16 -20.90 36.15 18.69
C LEU A 16 -19.86 37.27 18.41
N MET A 17 -20.27 38.38 17.78
CA MET A 17 -19.37 39.48 17.37
C MET A 17 -19.40 40.74 18.27
N SER A 18 -20.03 40.65 19.44
CA SER A 18 -20.17 41.80 20.32
C SER A 18 -18.83 42.23 20.94
N LYS A 19 -18.32 43.40 20.57
CA LYS A 19 -17.06 43.98 21.06
C LYS A 19 -17.16 44.60 22.46
N LYS A 20 -18.34 44.68 23.08
CA LYS A 20 -18.52 45.32 24.39
C LYS A 20 -18.24 44.37 25.53
N THR A 21 -17.16 44.66 26.21
CA THR A 21 -16.69 44.15 27.48
C THR A 21 -15.99 42.74 27.37
N TYR A 22 -14.85 42.63 28.00
CA TYR A 22 -14.17 41.40 28.35
C TYR A 22 -15.15 40.46 29.11
N SER A 23 -16.06 39.87 28.38
CA SER A 23 -17.04 38.94 28.92
C SER A 23 -16.47 37.54 28.78
N MET A 24 -16.53 36.73 29.83
CA MET A 24 -16.20 35.29 29.82
C MET A 24 -16.86 34.57 28.64
N VAL A 25 -18.02 35.02 28.19
CA VAL A 25 -18.78 34.54 27.03
C VAL A 25 -17.95 34.47 25.76
N ASN A 26 -17.17 35.49 25.44
CA ASN A 26 -16.35 35.51 24.22
C ASN A 26 -15.23 34.44 24.29
N HIS A 27 -14.61 34.23 25.46
CA HIS A 27 -13.58 33.25 25.65
C HIS A 27 -14.13 31.84 25.51
N ILE A 28 -15.31 31.57 26.06
CA ILE A 28 -15.99 30.26 25.97
C ILE A 28 -16.31 29.93 24.49
N SER A 29 -16.88 30.89 23.75
CA SER A 29 -17.19 30.68 22.33
C SER A 29 -15.93 30.48 21.49
N ILE A 30 -14.83 31.20 21.75
CA ILE A 30 -13.55 31.04 21.07
C ILE A 30 -12.96 29.67 21.34
N VAL A 31 -12.96 29.20 22.60
CA VAL A 31 -12.47 27.85 22.97
C VAL A 31 -13.25 26.76 22.23
N SER A 32 -14.59 26.93 22.12
CA SER A 32 -15.43 25.98 21.38
C SER A 32 -15.10 25.98 19.88
N ILE A 33 -14.93 27.16 19.27
CA ILE A 33 -14.51 27.28 17.86
C ILE A 33 -13.15 26.63 17.65
N CYS A 34 -12.18 26.90 18.52
CA CYS A 34 -10.85 26.30 18.45
C CYS A 34 -10.90 24.77 18.59
N GLY A 35 -11.72 24.24 19.50
CA GLY A 35 -11.87 22.80 19.67
C GLY A 35 -12.39 22.10 18.41
N VAL A 36 -13.44 22.66 17.80
CA VAL A 36 -13.98 22.15 16.53
C VAL A 36 -12.96 22.31 15.40
N ALA A 37 -12.26 23.45 15.33
CA ALA A 37 -11.27 23.71 14.30
C ALA A 37 -10.10 22.73 14.37
N VAL A 38 -9.54 22.48 15.56
CA VAL A 38 -8.43 21.53 15.74
C VAL A 38 -8.85 20.09 15.39
N ALA A 39 -10.04 19.67 15.84
CA ALA A 39 -10.57 18.35 15.52
C ALA A 39 -10.76 18.18 14.00
N THR A 40 -11.36 19.18 13.34
CA THR A 40 -11.58 19.18 11.89
C THR A 40 -10.24 19.17 11.12
N MET A 41 -9.29 20.00 11.53
CA MET A 41 -7.95 20.07 10.96
C MET A 41 -7.25 18.68 11.06
N ALA A 42 -7.31 18.06 12.22
CA ALA A 42 -6.70 16.76 12.43
C ALA A 42 -7.28 15.68 11.48
N ILE A 43 -8.61 15.65 11.30
CA ILE A 43 -9.27 14.70 10.39
C ILE A 43 -8.80 14.94 8.95
N VAL A 44 -8.77 16.20 8.48
CA VAL A 44 -8.31 16.54 7.13
C VAL A 44 -6.85 16.13 6.91
N CYS A 45 -5.96 16.45 7.85
CA CYS A 45 -4.54 16.09 7.74
C CYS A 45 -4.33 14.58 7.68
N VAL A 46 -4.98 13.82 8.56
CA VAL A 46 -4.80 12.37 8.62
C VAL A 46 -5.32 11.69 7.36
N LEU A 47 -6.52 12.05 6.88
CA LEU A 47 -7.06 11.48 5.64
C LEU A 47 -6.16 11.82 4.44
N SER A 48 -5.64 13.04 4.36
CA SER A 48 -4.73 13.46 3.29
C SER A 48 -3.40 12.70 3.31
N VAL A 49 -2.88 12.36 4.49
CA VAL A 49 -1.70 11.51 4.65
C VAL A 49 -1.99 10.09 4.18
N PHE A 50 -3.12 9.48 4.59
CA PHE A 50 -3.49 8.14 4.12
C PHE A 50 -3.63 8.07 2.59
N ASN A 51 -4.23 9.07 1.98
CA ASN A 51 -4.33 9.13 0.51
C ASN A 51 -2.96 9.29 -0.15
N GLY A 52 -2.07 10.09 0.45
CA GLY A 52 -0.69 10.22 -0.01
C GLY A 52 0.05 8.89 0.00
N PHE A 53 -0.07 8.12 1.08
CA PHE A 53 0.49 6.77 1.17
C PHE A 53 -0.10 5.83 0.13
N GLN A 54 -1.42 5.83 -0.05
CA GLN A 54 -2.08 4.99 -1.06
C GLN A 54 -1.60 5.33 -2.49
N ASP A 55 -1.39 6.61 -2.78
CA ASP A 55 -0.93 7.08 -4.09
C ASP A 55 0.52 6.64 -4.38
N VAL A 56 1.40 6.81 -3.39
CA VAL A 56 2.81 6.40 -3.52
C VAL A 56 2.94 4.89 -3.62
N LEU A 57 2.22 4.14 -2.79
CA LEU A 57 2.21 2.69 -2.85
C LEU A 57 1.62 2.21 -4.18
N GLY A 58 0.48 2.76 -4.62
CA GLY A 58 -0.14 2.39 -5.89
C GLY A 58 0.76 2.62 -7.09
N GLY A 59 1.43 3.77 -7.17
CA GLY A 59 2.32 4.10 -8.30
C GLY A 59 3.58 3.22 -8.41
N LYS A 60 4.03 2.63 -7.29
CA LYS A 60 5.15 1.69 -7.29
C LYS A 60 4.72 0.25 -7.57
N LEU A 61 3.48 -0.10 -7.25
CA LEU A 61 2.93 -1.43 -7.42
C LEU A 61 2.78 -1.84 -8.90
N ASP A 62 2.77 -0.88 -9.81
CA ASP A 62 2.60 -1.12 -11.25
C ASP A 62 3.87 -1.57 -11.98
N GLN A 63 5.05 -1.51 -11.34
CA GLN A 63 6.33 -1.72 -12.04
C GLN A 63 6.65 -3.18 -12.36
N LEU A 64 6.25 -4.11 -11.48
CA LEU A 64 6.53 -5.54 -11.63
C LEU A 64 5.28 -6.40 -11.84
N SER A 65 4.09 -5.82 -11.79
CA SER A 65 2.82 -6.53 -11.95
C SER A 65 2.29 -6.39 -13.38
N ALA A 66 1.86 -7.50 -13.98
CA ALA A 66 1.11 -7.50 -15.23
C ALA A 66 -0.28 -6.86 -15.08
N ASP A 67 -0.92 -6.46 -16.17
CA ASP A 67 -2.27 -5.86 -16.14
C ASP A 67 -3.28 -6.84 -15.53
N VAL A 68 -3.22 -8.11 -15.95
CA VAL A 68 -4.13 -9.17 -15.50
C VAL A 68 -3.32 -10.41 -15.15
N LYS A 69 -3.67 -11.05 -14.03
CA LYS A 69 -3.12 -12.33 -13.59
C LYS A 69 -4.22 -13.37 -13.49
N VAL A 70 -4.03 -14.49 -14.15
CA VAL A 70 -4.96 -15.63 -14.11
C VAL A 70 -4.33 -16.76 -13.29
N THR A 71 -5.08 -17.25 -12.29
CA THR A 71 -4.65 -18.34 -11.41
C THR A 71 -5.71 -19.44 -11.37
N SER A 72 -5.35 -20.64 -10.93
CA SER A 72 -6.32 -21.72 -10.74
C SER A 72 -7.15 -21.48 -9.46
N LEU A 73 -8.47 -21.68 -9.54
CA LEU A 73 -9.34 -21.62 -8.35
C LEU A 73 -9.14 -22.85 -7.45
N LYS A 74 -8.84 -24.00 -8.03
CA LYS A 74 -8.64 -25.26 -7.30
C LYS A 74 -7.26 -25.82 -7.61
N GLY A 75 -6.41 -25.86 -6.60
CA GLY A 75 -5.02 -26.33 -6.74
C GLY A 75 -4.06 -25.16 -6.92
N LYS A 76 -2.78 -25.47 -7.05
CA LYS A 76 -1.68 -24.51 -7.12
C LYS A 76 -1.28 -24.18 -8.55
N VAL A 77 -1.58 -25.06 -9.48
CA VAL A 77 -1.11 -25.01 -10.86
C VAL A 77 -2.27 -24.98 -11.85
N ILE A 78 -2.01 -24.40 -13.00
CA ILE A 78 -2.84 -24.44 -14.20
C ILE A 78 -2.33 -25.56 -15.08
N GLU A 79 -3.20 -26.51 -15.39
CA GLU A 79 -2.86 -27.70 -16.19
C GLU A 79 -3.99 -27.98 -17.21
N PRO A 80 -3.72 -28.04 -18.54
CA PRO A 80 -2.50 -27.58 -19.21
C PRO A 80 -2.44 -26.05 -19.36
N ALA A 81 -1.27 -25.44 -19.14
CA ALA A 81 -1.11 -23.99 -19.28
C ALA A 81 -1.13 -23.56 -20.76
N ASP A 82 -0.59 -24.37 -21.67
CA ASP A 82 -0.44 -24.03 -23.08
C ASP A 82 -1.78 -23.75 -23.78
N SER A 83 -2.81 -24.57 -23.52
CA SER A 83 -4.13 -24.34 -24.10
C SER A 83 -4.82 -23.06 -23.59
N LEU A 84 -4.51 -22.66 -22.37
CA LEU A 84 -4.98 -21.35 -21.85
C LEU A 84 -4.21 -20.21 -22.49
N ILE A 85 -2.90 -20.37 -22.68
CA ILE A 85 -2.05 -19.35 -23.33
C ILE A 85 -2.50 -19.14 -24.76
N ASP A 86 -2.69 -20.19 -25.54
CA ASP A 86 -3.18 -20.12 -26.94
C ASP A 86 -4.55 -19.39 -27.03
N LEU A 87 -5.45 -19.67 -26.09
CA LEU A 87 -6.74 -19.00 -26.00
C LEU A 87 -6.57 -17.51 -25.75
N LEU A 88 -5.73 -17.15 -24.78
CA LEU A 88 -5.51 -15.76 -24.39
C LEU A 88 -4.78 -14.95 -25.46
N GLU A 89 -3.80 -15.55 -26.14
CA GLU A 89 -3.09 -14.92 -27.27
C GLU A 89 -4.00 -14.69 -28.49
N SER A 90 -5.09 -15.45 -28.62
CA SER A 90 -6.08 -15.25 -29.69
C SER A 90 -6.98 -14.02 -29.49
N LEU A 91 -7.01 -13.44 -28.30
CA LEU A 91 -7.87 -12.29 -27.97
C LEU A 91 -7.30 -10.99 -28.56
N PRO A 92 -8.10 -10.18 -29.24
CA PRO A 92 -7.63 -8.96 -29.92
C PRO A 92 -7.15 -7.87 -28.96
N GLU A 93 -7.62 -7.86 -27.71
CA GLU A 93 -7.28 -6.89 -26.66
C GLU A 93 -5.92 -7.17 -26.01
N VAL A 94 -5.42 -8.40 -26.14
CA VAL A 94 -4.20 -8.87 -25.49
C VAL A 94 -2.98 -8.43 -26.29
N ALA A 95 -1.99 -7.89 -25.60
CA ALA A 95 -0.70 -7.52 -26.19
C ALA A 95 0.33 -8.63 -26.00
N MET A 96 0.42 -9.23 -24.81
CA MET A 96 1.39 -10.26 -24.49
C MET A 96 0.84 -11.19 -23.38
N VAL A 97 1.19 -12.47 -23.46
CA VAL A 97 0.86 -13.50 -22.46
C VAL A 97 2.15 -14.20 -22.03
N MET A 98 2.31 -14.40 -20.72
CA MET A 98 3.46 -15.09 -20.16
C MET A 98 3.03 -16.06 -19.07
N PRO A 99 3.42 -17.34 -19.14
CA PRO A 99 3.30 -18.24 -18.00
C PRO A 99 4.33 -17.91 -16.94
N MET A 100 3.96 -18.04 -15.69
CA MET A 100 4.84 -17.86 -14.53
C MET A 100 4.76 -19.07 -13.60
N VAL A 101 5.91 -19.45 -13.07
CA VAL A 101 6.01 -20.47 -12.01
C VAL A 101 6.49 -19.79 -10.74
N GLU A 102 5.65 -19.75 -9.72
CA GLU A 102 5.96 -19.11 -8.43
C GLU A 102 5.80 -20.12 -7.28
N ASP A 103 6.88 -20.37 -6.54
CA ASP A 103 6.87 -21.24 -5.36
C ASP A 103 7.98 -20.89 -4.37
N ASN A 104 7.87 -21.45 -3.16
CA ASN A 104 8.83 -21.25 -2.09
C ASN A 104 9.99 -22.22 -2.19
N ALA A 105 11.18 -21.72 -1.89
CA ALA A 105 12.43 -22.48 -1.85
C ALA A 105 13.29 -22.03 -0.66
N LEU A 106 14.37 -22.74 -0.41
CA LEU A 106 15.42 -22.36 0.51
C LEU A 106 16.64 -21.94 -0.30
N ALA A 107 17.06 -20.70 -0.16
CA ALA A 107 18.31 -20.20 -0.73
C ALA A 107 19.44 -20.38 0.28
N ILE A 108 20.57 -20.92 -0.17
CA ILE A 108 21.78 -21.08 0.63
C ILE A 108 22.96 -20.39 -0.07
N TYR A 109 23.61 -19.48 0.63
CA TYR A 109 24.78 -18.79 0.14
C TYR A 109 25.78 -18.61 1.28
N ASN A 110 27.02 -19.05 1.09
CA ASN A 110 28.10 -18.92 2.07
C ASN A 110 27.68 -19.33 3.50
N ARG A 111 27.04 -20.51 3.67
CA ARG A 111 26.50 -21.06 4.92
C ARG A 111 25.35 -20.26 5.55
N ARG A 112 24.82 -19.26 4.87
CA ARG A 112 23.61 -18.55 5.27
C ARG A 112 22.43 -19.14 4.56
N GLN A 113 21.29 -19.20 5.22
CA GLN A 113 20.05 -19.74 4.69
C GLN A 113 18.95 -18.71 4.80
N LEU A 114 18.15 -18.61 3.76
CA LEU A 114 17.00 -17.72 3.71
C LEU A 114 15.85 -18.38 2.96
N PRO A 115 14.63 -18.45 3.52
CA PRO A 115 13.46 -18.83 2.76
C PRO A 115 13.20 -17.77 1.69
N VAL A 116 13.12 -18.19 0.43
CA VAL A 116 12.91 -17.33 -0.71
C VAL A 116 11.71 -17.79 -1.53
N ARG A 117 11.19 -16.87 -2.32
CA ARG A 117 10.17 -17.13 -3.32
C ARG A 117 10.82 -17.08 -4.69
N ILE A 118 10.83 -18.23 -5.37
CA ILE A 118 11.30 -18.30 -6.75
C ILE A 118 10.19 -17.84 -7.69
N GLN A 119 10.54 -16.99 -8.64
CA GLN A 119 9.72 -16.61 -9.77
C GLN A 119 10.41 -17.07 -11.05
N GLY A 120 9.89 -18.15 -11.66
CA GLY A 120 10.34 -18.64 -12.95
C GLY A 120 9.59 -17.92 -14.07
N VAL A 121 10.30 -17.19 -14.89
CA VAL A 121 9.77 -16.32 -15.94
C VAL A 121 10.53 -16.53 -17.25
N ASP A 122 9.89 -16.20 -18.37
CA ASP A 122 10.57 -16.03 -19.65
C ASP A 122 11.30 -14.66 -19.66
N ALA A 123 12.61 -14.67 -19.81
CA ALA A 123 13.44 -13.48 -19.66
C ALA A 123 13.02 -12.32 -20.57
N ASP A 124 12.76 -12.62 -21.85
CA ASP A 124 12.43 -11.60 -22.85
C ASP A 124 11.01 -11.05 -22.64
N LYS A 125 10.04 -11.94 -22.44
CA LYS A 125 8.66 -11.55 -22.19
C LYS A 125 8.56 -10.76 -20.89
N TYR A 126 9.18 -11.22 -19.79
CA TYR A 126 9.14 -10.55 -18.50
C TYR A 126 9.74 -9.15 -18.53
N SER A 127 10.89 -8.98 -19.18
CA SER A 127 11.52 -7.66 -19.33
C SER A 127 10.74 -6.70 -20.23
N SER A 128 9.92 -7.24 -21.14
CA SER A 128 9.04 -6.42 -21.99
C SER A 128 7.73 -6.06 -21.30
N MET A 129 7.24 -6.91 -20.38
CA MET A 129 6.01 -6.72 -19.64
C MET A 129 6.18 -5.84 -18.39
N THR A 130 7.39 -5.82 -17.83
CA THR A 130 7.68 -5.15 -16.55
C THR A 130 8.87 -4.20 -16.68
N ALA A 131 9.04 -3.34 -15.68
CA ALA A 131 10.19 -2.44 -15.60
C ALA A 131 11.43 -3.08 -14.94
N ILE A 132 11.55 -4.40 -14.92
CA ILE A 132 12.61 -5.11 -14.18
C ILE A 132 14.03 -4.65 -14.58
N ARG A 133 14.27 -4.35 -15.85
CA ARG A 133 15.59 -3.87 -16.32
C ARG A 133 16.01 -2.56 -15.68
N ASP A 134 15.04 -1.67 -15.44
CA ASP A 134 15.30 -0.37 -14.80
C ASP A 134 15.47 -0.49 -13.27
N LEU A 135 15.04 -1.61 -12.70
CA LEU A 135 15.10 -1.88 -11.27
C LEU A 135 16.35 -2.65 -10.85
N VAL A 136 17.09 -3.24 -11.81
CA VAL A 136 18.38 -3.87 -11.55
C VAL A 136 19.43 -2.78 -11.30
N LYS A 137 20.20 -2.92 -10.21
CA LYS A 137 21.23 -1.96 -9.82
C LYS A 137 22.41 -1.98 -10.82
N GLU A 138 23.14 -0.86 -10.88
CA GLU A 138 24.26 -0.65 -11.82
C GLU A 138 25.37 -1.70 -11.71
N ASP A 139 25.51 -2.37 -10.55
CA ASP A 139 26.50 -3.42 -10.30
C ASP A 139 26.09 -4.79 -10.86
N GLY A 140 24.95 -4.92 -11.55
CA GLY A 140 24.43 -6.18 -12.07
C GLY A 140 23.84 -6.06 -13.47
N LYS A 141 23.67 -7.22 -14.13
CA LYS A 141 23.03 -7.32 -15.44
C LYS A 141 21.66 -8.02 -15.32
N TYR A 142 20.73 -7.67 -16.19
CA TYR A 142 19.52 -8.46 -16.36
C TYR A 142 19.83 -9.64 -17.32
N ALA A 143 20.16 -10.78 -16.74
CA ALA A 143 20.37 -12.03 -17.47
C ALA A 143 19.85 -13.21 -16.64
N LEU A 144 19.14 -14.14 -17.25
CA LEU A 144 18.67 -15.39 -16.61
C LEU A 144 19.37 -16.63 -17.17
N ILE A 145 20.04 -16.44 -18.31
CA ILE A 145 20.91 -17.43 -18.96
C ILE A 145 22.19 -16.70 -19.32
N SER A 146 23.37 -17.29 -19.06
CA SER A 146 24.64 -16.68 -19.48
C SER A 146 24.78 -16.79 -20.98
N ASP A 147 25.21 -15.71 -21.63
CA ASP A 147 25.67 -15.77 -23.01
C ASP A 147 26.96 -16.58 -23.08
N VAL A 148 26.93 -17.70 -23.80
CA VAL A 148 28.06 -18.62 -23.93
C VAL A 148 29.34 -17.93 -24.44
N ASP A 149 29.19 -16.83 -25.16
CA ASP A 149 30.31 -16.03 -25.70
C ASP A 149 31.06 -15.23 -24.61
N GLU A 150 30.40 -14.78 -23.54
CA GLU A 150 31.07 -14.10 -22.42
C GLU A 150 31.83 -15.06 -21.50
N ALA A 151 31.36 -16.31 -21.37
CA ALA A 151 32.02 -17.31 -20.56
C ALA A 151 33.39 -17.75 -21.11
N ILE A 152 33.56 -17.71 -22.42
CA ILE A 152 34.81 -18.08 -23.08
C ILE A 152 35.90 -17.00 -22.85
N ASP A 153 35.55 -15.71 -22.82
CA ASP A 153 36.52 -14.62 -22.64
C ASP A 153 37.02 -14.56 -21.18
N VAL A 154 36.17 -14.84 -20.18
CA VAL A 154 36.59 -14.87 -18.77
C VAL A 154 37.50 -16.05 -18.47
N PHE A 155 37.31 -17.20 -19.11
CA PHE A 155 38.22 -18.35 -19.00
C PHE A 155 39.55 -18.14 -19.75
N ALA A 156 39.52 -17.43 -20.84
CA ALA A 156 40.76 -17.16 -21.60
C ALA A 156 41.73 -16.24 -20.88
N ASP A 157 41.22 -15.27 -20.09
CA ASP A 157 42.07 -14.32 -19.33
C ASP A 157 42.58 -14.88 -17.99
N SER A 158 42.01 -15.97 -17.49
CA SER A 158 42.37 -16.54 -16.17
C SER A 158 43.39 -17.70 -16.25
N VAL A 159 43.74 -18.16 -17.43
CA VAL A 159 44.76 -19.18 -17.63
C VAL A 159 46.12 -18.53 -17.88
N SER A 160 46.72 -17.93 -16.87
CA SER A 160 48.17 -17.73 -16.81
C SER A 160 48.83 -19.05 -16.49
N GLU A 161 49.73 -19.49 -17.38
CA GLU A 161 50.58 -20.67 -17.29
C GLU A 161 51.22 -20.89 -15.89
N GLU A 162 50.54 -21.64 -15.02
CA GLU A 162 51.25 -22.44 -14.03
C GLU A 162 50.61 -23.84 -14.06
N VAL A 163 51.41 -24.77 -14.55
CA VAL A 163 51.08 -26.18 -14.67
C VAL A 163 50.80 -26.76 -13.29
N LEU A 164 49.57 -26.84 -12.92
CA LEU A 164 49.08 -27.65 -11.79
C LEU A 164 48.74 -29.05 -12.36
N ASP A 165 49.36 -30.02 -11.77
CA ASP A 165 49.16 -31.43 -12.06
C ASP A 165 47.68 -31.82 -12.02
N GLU A 166 47.07 -32.12 -13.18
CA GLU A 166 45.66 -32.45 -13.31
C GLU A 166 45.24 -33.61 -12.38
N ASN A 167 46.12 -34.50 -12.03
CA ASN A 167 45.86 -35.62 -11.14
C ASN A 167 45.69 -35.23 -9.67
N ALA A 168 46.33 -34.14 -9.23
CA ALA A 168 46.17 -33.62 -7.86
C ALA A 168 44.84 -32.89 -7.67
N LEU A 169 44.32 -32.22 -8.72
CA LEU A 169 43.06 -31.53 -8.69
C LEU A 169 41.87 -32.50 -8.65
N PHE A 170 41.95 -33.60 -9.40
CA PHE A 170 40.90 -34.65 -9.40
C PHE A 170 40.88 -35.40 -8.08
N ALA A 171 42.02 -35.70 -7.46
CA ALA A 171 42.10 -36.38 -6.17
C ALA A 171 41.51 -35.54 -5.02
N TYR A 172 41.66 -34.21 -5.07
CA TYR A 172 41.10 -33.29 -4.06
C TYR A 172 39.59 -33.08 -4.25
N ALA A 173 39.12 -33.13 -5.48
CA ALA A 173 37.70 -33.05 -5.78
C ALA A 173 36.95 -34.32 -5.36
N ASP A 174 37.52 -35.49 -5.57
CA ASP A 174 36.95 -36.80 -5.17
C ASP A 174 36.80 -36.92 -3.63
N GLU A 175 37.69 -36.31 -2.86
CA GLU A 175 37.63 -36.38 -1.38
C GLU A 175 36.64 -35.36 -0.79
N LEU A 176 36.33 -34.24 -1.49
CA LEU A 176 35.41 -33.19 -1.03
C LEU A 176 33.96 -33.46 -1.43
N TYR A 177 33.71 -34.25 -2.49
CA TYR A 177 32.37 -34.43 -3.08
C TYR A 177 31.92 -35.89 -3.14
N ALA A 178 32.51 -36.75 -2.32
CA ALA A 178 32.26 -38.21 -2.35
C ALA A 178 30.82 -38.64 -2.06
N ASP A 179 29.91 -37.75 -1.70
CA ASP A 179 28.51 -38.04 -1.35
C ASP A 179 27.45 -37.16 -2.07
N GLU A 180 27.83 -36.30 -3.03
CA GLU A 180 26.83 -35.61 -3.81
C GLU A 180 26.63 -36.23 -5.20
N PRO A 181 25.39 -36.48 -5.64
CA PRO A 181 25.14 -36.97 -6.99
C PRO A 181 25.57 -35.87 -7.98
N ILE A 182 26.60 -36.19 -8.79
CA ILE A 182 27.07 -35.37 -9.89
C ILE A 182 25.88 -35.14 -10.84
N THR A 183 25.26 -34.00 -10.75
CA THR A 183 24.34 -33.49 -11.80
C THR A 183 25.18 -33.03 -12.95
N GLU A 184 24.85 -33.50 -14.17
CA GLU A 184 25.55 -33.15 -15.42
C GLU A 184 25.73 -31.63 -15.54
N PRO A 185 26.81 -31.15 -16.23
CA PRO A 185 27.01 -29.72 -16.45
C PRO A 185 25.83 -29.17 -17.25
N MET A 186 25.08 -28.30 -16.62
CA MET A 186 23.81 -27.81 -17.13
C MET A 186 23.97 -26.38 -17.57
N ASP A 187 23.13 -26.04 -18.56
CA ASP A 187 22.99 -24.67 -19.06
C ASP A 187 23.25 -23.66 -17.96
N ASP A 188 24.10 -22.67 -18.25
CA ASP A 188 24.53 -21.64 -17.30
C ASP A 188 23.36 -20.73 -16.92
N TYR A 189 22.43 -21.27 -16.13
CA TYR A 189 21.33 -20.46 -15.59
C TYR A 189 21.84 -19.49 -14.54
N GLN A 190 21.33 -18.27 -14.61
CA GLN A 190 21.63 -17.18 -13.68
C GLN A 190 20.39 -16.78 -12.89
N ALA A 191 20.61 -16.20 -11.73
CA ALA A 191 19.54 -15.68 -10.90
C ALA A 191 19.66 -14.17 -10.71
N ILE A 192 18.52 -13.47 -10.75
CA ILE A 192 18.40 -12.10 -10.30
C ILE A 192 17.75 -12.12 -8.93
N ILE A 193 18.43 -11.58 -7.93
CA ILE A 193 17.98 -11.62 -6.54
C ILE A 193 17.48 -10.26 -6.07
N SER A 194 16.52 -10.23 -5.17
CA SER A 194 16.07 -8.99 -4.56
C SER A 194 17.10 -8.43 -3.58
N VAL A 195 17.02 -7.13 -3.32
CA VAL A 195 17.91 -6.45 -2.37
C VAL A 195 17.87 -7.07 -0.96
N GLY A 196 16.71 -7.54 -0.49
CA GLY A 196 16.58 -8.22 0.81
C GLY A 196 17.30 -9.55 0.86
N VAL A 197 17.25 -10.34 -0.24
CA VAL A 197 18.03 -11.58 -0.38
C VAL A 197 19.52 -11.27 -0.39
N ALA A 198 19.95 -10.28 -1.17
CA ALA A 198 21.35 -9.84 -1.26
C ALA A 198 21.91 -9.43 0.12
N VAL A 199 21.19 -8.59 0.84
CA VAL A 199 21.59 -8.11 2.19
C VAL A 199 21.62 -9.25 3.21
N SER A 200 20.57 -10.08 3.24
CA SER A 200 20.41 -11.17 4.22
C SER A 200 21.48 -12.25 4.06
N LEU A 201 21.76 -12.63 2.83
CA LEU A 201 22.76 -13.64 2.49
C LEU A 201 24.19 -13.04 2.39
N LYS A 202 24.32 -11.72 2.27
CA LYS A 202 25.55 -10.99 1.91
C LYS A 202 26.10 -11.49 0.57
N ALA A 203 25.22 -11.55 -0.42
CA ALA A 203 25.52 -11.99 -1.76
C ALA A 203 25.68 -10.79 -2.70
N HIS A 204 26.68 -10.86 -3.58
CA HIS A 204 26.94 -9.84 -4.59
C HIS A 204 27.09 -10.50 -5.98
N PRO A 205 26.73 -9.81 -7.07
CA PRO A 205 26.87 -10.35 -8.43
C PRO A 205 28.30 -10.72 -8.81
N ASP A 206 29.30 -9.98 -8.29
CA ASP A 206 30.72 -10.18 -8.62
C ASP A 206 31.38 -11.33 -7.82
N ASP A 207 30.67 -11.95 -6.91
CA ASP A 207 31.23 -13.03 -6.12
C ASP A 207 31.30 -14.31 -6.99
N SER A 208 32.45 -14.98 -6.97
CA SER A 208 32.67 -16.28 -7.62
C SER A 208 31.90 -17.45 -6.97
N LYS A 209 31.05 -17.18 -5.99
CA LYS A 209 30.26 -18.17 -5.26
C LYS A 209 28.88 -18.32 -5.86
N SER A 210 28.42 -19.54 -5.96
CA SER A 210 27.08 -19.85 -6.44
C SER A 210 26.03 -19.74 -5.35
N LEU A 211 24.80 -19.38 -5.76
CA LEU A 211 23.59 -19.41 -4.96
C LEU A 211 22.96 -20.80 -5.07
N GLY A 212 22.96 -21.57 -4.00
CA GLY A 212 22.24 -22.84 -3.95
C GLY A 212 20.76 -22.63 -3.68
N LEU A 213 19.90 -23.16 -4.55
CA LEU A 213 18.45 -23.20 -4.35
C LEU A 213 18.01 -24.63 -4.04
N TYR A 214 17.19 -24.78 -3.00
CA TYR A 214 16.71 -26.08 -2.51
C TYR A 214 15.18 -26.08 -2.47
N VAL A 215 14.57 -27.04 -3.16
CA VAL A 215 13.12 -27.20 -3.26
C VAL A 215 12.71 -28.58 -2.79
N PRO A 216 11.68 -28.71 -1.94
CA PRO A 216 11.18 -30.04 -1.56
C PRO A 216 10.67 -30.83 -2.79
N ARG A 217 10.98 -32.07 -2.91
CA ARG A 217 10.45 -32.93 -3.98
C ARG A 217 8.93 -33.01 -3.91
N ARG A 218 8.27 -32.71 -5.01
CA ARG A 218 6.80 -32.81 -5.15
C ARG A 218 6.36 -34.30 -5.20
N LEU A 219 7.11 -35.10 -5.87
CA LEU A 219 6.80 -36.50 -6.09
C LEU A 219 7.80 -37.39 -5.33
N GLY A 220 7.32 -38.36 -4.56
CA GLY A 220 8.14 -39.34 -3.85
C GLY A 220 7.85 -39.41 -2.35
N MET A 221 8.34 -40.44 -1.71
CA MET A 221 8.27 -40.61 -0.25
C MET A 221 9.51 -39.97 0.39
N VAL A 222 9.30 -39.26 1.50
CA VAL A 222 10.40 -38.68 2.30
C VAL A 222 11.23 -39.84 2.85
N ASN A 223 12.50 -39.91 2.46
CA ASN A 223 13.43 -40.93 3.00
C ASN A 223 13.97 -40.47 4.35
N MET A 224 13.48 -41.02 5.42
CA MET A 224 13.94 -40.70 6.78
C MET A 224 15.41 -41.02 7.02
N GLY A 225 16.04 -41.94 6.23
CA GLY A 225 17.45 -42.26 6.34
C GLY A 225 18.38 -41.26 5.63
N ASN A 226 17.89 -40.57 4.63
CA ASN A 226 18.63 -39.48 3.94
C ASN A 226 17.68 -38.31 3.64
N PRO A 227 17.53 -37.36 4.56
CA PRO A 227 16.65 -36.19 4.36
C PRO A 227 17.07 -35.31 3.17
N ALA A 228 18.35 -35.26 2.83
CA ALA A 228 18.86 -34.47 1.71
C ALA A 228 18.29 -34.94 0.36
N ALA A 229 18.08 -36.26 0.20
CA ALA A 229 17.47 -36.81 -0.99
C ALA A 229 16.00 -36.40 -1.21
N SER A 230 15.38 -35.75 -0.24
CA SER A 230 14.01 -35.23 -0.32
C SER A 230 13.95 -33.86 -0.93
N PHE A 231 15.10 -33.25 -1.27
CA PHE A 231 15.19 -31.94 -1.92
C PHE A 231 15.76 -32.08 -3.33
N ILE A 232 15.36 -31.18 -4.20
CA ILE A 232 16.02 -30.93 -5.48
C ILE A 232 16.83 -29.64 -5.26
N SER A 233 18.08 -29.66 -5.62
CA SER A 233 18.98 -28.51 -5.49
C SER A 233 19.59 -28.18 -6.83
N ASP A 234 19.82 -26.88 -7.01
CA ASP A 234 20.55 -26.32 -8.13
C ASP A 234 21.44 -25.16 -7.65
N SER A 235 22.54 -24.91 -8.37
CA SER A 235 23.51 -23.88 -8.04
C SER A 235 23.62 -22.88 -9.19
N LEU A 236 23.37 -21.60 -8.90
CA LEU A 236 23.25 -20.54 -9.87
C LEU A 236 24.26 -19.42 -9.61
N SER A 237 24.77 -18.79 -10.65
CA SER A 237 25.46 -17.50 -10.53
C SER A 237 24.43 -16.37 -10.36
N ILE A 238 24.84 -15.31 -9.67
CA ILE A 238 23.99 -14.14 -9.46
C ILE A 238 24.32 -13.11 -10.53
N ALA A 239 23.38 -12.86 -11.46
CA ALA A 239 23.55 -11.89 -12.54
C ALA A 239 23.32 -10.46 -12.06
N GLY A 240 22.41 -10.24 -11.14
CA GLY A 240 22.08 -8.90 -10.69
C GLY A 240 21.24 -8.85 -9.42
N VAL A 241 21.17 -7.66 -8.83
CA VAL A 241 20.33 -7.36 -7.67
C VAL A 241 19.31 -6.31 -8.08
N PHE A 242 18.02 -6.60 -7.89
CA PHE A 242 16.97 -5.63 -8.15
C PHE A 242 16.36 -5.06 -6.88
N GLN A 243 15.79 -3.86 -7.00
CA GLN A 243 15.07 -3.17 -5.95
C GLN A 243 13.81 -2.53 -6.51
N ALA A 244 12.65 -3.03 -6.10
CA ALA A 244 11.34 -2.55 -6.55
C ALA A 244 10.69 -1.55 -5.60
N ASP A 245 11.27 -1.32 -4.41
CA ASP A 245 10.73 -0.54 -3.31
C ASP A 245 9.38 -1.04 -2.78
N GLN A 246 9.19 -2.33 -2.89
CA GLN A 246 8.02 -3.06 -2.42
C GLN A 246 8.47 -4.24 -1.58
N ALA A 247 8.09 -4.26 -0.29
CA ALA A 247 8.45 -5.33 0.63
C ALA A 247 8.12 -6.72 0.09
N GLN A 248 7.00 -6.85 -0.63
CA GLN A 248 6.54 -8.11 -1.22
C GLN A 248 7.56 -8.72 -2.20
N TYR A 249 8.27 -7.89 -2.97
CA TYR A 249 9.28 -8.33 -3.93
C TYR A 249 10.69 -8.23 -3.36
N ASP A 250 10.95 -7.18 -2.58
CA ASP A 250 12.30 -6.86 -2.11
C ASP A 250 12.81 -7.76 -0.99
N GLU A 251 11.91 -8.36 -0.18
CA GLU A 251 12.34 -9.13 1.00
C GLU A 251 12.98 -10.48 0.64
N ASN A 252 12.36 -11.24 -0.29
CA ASN A 252 12.70 -12.65 -0.46
C ASN A 252 12.51 -13.21 -1.87
N THR A 253 12.50 -12.37 -2.92
CA THR A 253 12.26 -12.85 -4.29
C THR A 253 13.56 -13.16 -5.02
N VAL A 254 13.56 -14.29 -5.74
CA VAL A 254 14.61 -14.76 -6.64
C VAL A 254 13.97 -15.02 -8.00
N ILE A 255 14.40 -14.32 -9.03
CA ILE A 255 13.91 -14.46 -10.40
C ILE A 255 14.88 -15.37 -11.15
N VAL A 256 14.34 -16.40 -11.81
CA VAL A 256 15.08 -17.38 -12.59
C VAL A 256 14.36 -17.68 -13.91
N ASP A 257 15.03 -18.34 -14.81
CA ASP A 257 14.38 -18.82 -16.03
C ASP A 257 13.28 -19.84 -15.75
N ILE A 258 12.20 -19.80 -16.53
CA ILE A 258 11.01 -20.66 -16.33
C ILE A 258 11.35 -22.13 -16.53
N ALA A 259 12.28 -22.47 -17.42
CA ALA A 259 12.67 -23.86 -17.64
C ALA A 259 13.38 -24.45 -16.41
N LEU A 260 14.26 -23.65 -15.79
CA LEU A 260 14.88 -24.02 -14.50
C LEU A 260 13.84 -24.19 -13.41
N ALA A 261 12.92 -23.21 -13.24
CA ALA A 261 11.88 -23.29 -12.23
C ALA A 261 11.00 -24.54 -12.42
N ARG A 262 10.55 -24.83 -13.64
CA ARG A 262 9.79 -26.02 -13.95
C ARG A 262 10.55 -27.30 -13.57
N ARG A 263 11.82 -27.37 -13.90
CA ARG A 263 12.67 -28.51 -13.54
C ARG A 263 12.79 -28.68 -12.02
N MET A 264 13.04 -27.62 -11.28
CA MET A 264 13.18 -27.66 -9.82
C MET A 264 11.87 -28.07 -9.13
N PHE A 265 10.73 -27.55 -9.58
CA PHE A 265 9.43 -27.86 -9.00
C PHE A 265 8.77 -29.12 -9.58
N GLN A 266 9.46 -29.83 -10.49
CA GLN A 266 8.95 -31.02 -11.19
C GLN A 266 7.62 -30.72 -11.92
N TYR A 267 7.59 -29.62 -12.66
CA TYR A 267 6.50 -29.24 -13.55
C TYR A 267 6.90 -29.49 -15.00
N ASP A 268 5.98 -30.05 -15.81
CA ASP A 268 6.21 -30.23 -17.25
C ASP A 268 5.75 -28.94 -18.00
N ALA A 269 4.47 -28.88 -18.34
CA ALA A 269 3.86 -27.71 -18.98
C ALA A 269 2.95 -26.91 -18.03
N GLU A 270 3.07 -27.15 -16.73
CA GLU A 270 2.28 -26.48 -15.71
C GLU A 270 2.82 -25.06 -15.47
N ALA A 271 1.91 -24.15 -15.07
CA ALA A 271 2.24 -22.82 -14.57
C ALA A 271 1.42 -22.53 -13.30
N THR A 272 1.95 -21.75 -12.39
CA THR A 272 1.20 -21.31 -11.21
C THR A 272 0.25 -20.16 -11.53
N SER A 273 0.63 -19.34 -12.49
CA SER A 273 -0.19 -18.25 -13.02
C SER A 273 0.12 -17.98 -14.48
N VAL A 274 -0.80 -17.31 -15.15
CA VAL A 274 -0.59 -16.73 -16.48
C VAL A 274 -0.79 -15.23 -16.37
N GLU A 275 0.22 -14.47 -16.76
CA GLU A 275 0.22 -13.02 -16.72
C GLU A 275 -0.04 -12.45 -18.11
N ILE A 276 -0.84 -11.38 -18.17
CA ILE A 276 -1.33 -10.79 -19.40
C ILE A 276 -1.12 -9.28 -19.36
N ASN A 277 -0.52 -8.73 -20.40
CA ASN A 277 -0.53 -7.29 -20.65
C ASN A 277 -1.51 -6.98 -21.78
N LEU A 278 -2.29 -5.91 -21.60
CA LEU A 278 -3.29 -5.45 -22.55
C LEU A 278 -2.74 -4.40 -23.51
N LYS A 279 -3.40 -4.25 -24.65
CA LYS A 279 -3.09 -3.17 -25.60
C LYS A 279 -3.51 -1.81 -25.00
N PRO A 280 -2.80 -0.73 -25.35
CA PRO A 280 -3.16 0.61 -24.88
C PRO A 280 -4.60 0.98 -25.24
N GLY A 281 -5.37 1.47 -24.25
CA GLY A 281 -6.75 1.94 -24.44
C GLY A 281 -7.85 0.91 -24.17
N VAL A 282 -7.51 -0.32 -23.76
CA VAL A 282 -8.48 -1.32 -23.30
C VAL A 282 -8.88 -1.01 -21.84
N ASP A 283 -10.18 -1.07 -21.53
CA ASP A 283 -10.64 -0.95 -20.15
C ASP A 283 -10.37 -2.25 -19.38
N LEU A 284 -9.57 -2.15 -18.34
CA LEU A 284 -9.12 -3.28 -17.54
C LEU A 284 -10.29 -3.98 -16.82
N ASN A 285 -11.25 -3.22 -16.32
CA ASN A 285 -12.37 -3.78 -15.56
C ASN A 285 -13.33 -4.56 -16.47
N ASP A 286 -13.65 -3.98 -17.63
CA ASP A 286 -14.51 -4.63 -18.61
C ASP A 286 -13.85 -5.89 -19.17
N PHE A 287 -12.55 -5.84 -19.44
CA PHE A 287 -11.79 -7.01 -19.90
C PHE A 287 -11.78 -8.13 -18.84
N CYS A 288 -11.45 -7.82 -17.57
CA CYS A 288 -11.44 -8.80 -16.48
C CYS A 288 -12.81 -9.44 -16.26
N ALA A 289 -13.89 -8.66 -16.34
CA ALA A 289 -15.26 -9.17 -16.22
C ALA A 289 -15.60 -10.15 -17.36
N THR A 290 -15.32 -9.77 -18.61
CA THR A 290 -15.55 -10.59 -19.79
C THR A 290 -14.72 -11.86 -19.78
N LEU A 291 -13.43 -11.74 -19.42
CA LEU A 291 -12.52 -12.87 -19.33
C LEU A 291 -12.93 -13.84 -18.22
N SER A 292 -13.32 -13.33 -17.04
CA SER A 292 -13.80 -14.16 -15.92
C SER A 292 -15.07 -14.94 -16.29
N GLU A 293 -15.98 -14.34 -17.06
CA GLU A 293 -17.18 -15.00 -17.55
C GLU A 293 -16.85 -16.09 -18.58
N SER A 294 -15.91 -15.83 -19.49
CA SER A 294 -15.49 -16.76 -20.54
C SER A 294 -14.72 -17.96 -20.00
N LEU A 295 -13.83 -17.76 -19.02
CA LEU A 295 -13.01 -18.82 -18.40
C LEU A 295 -13.80 -19.64 -17.37
N GLY A 296 -14.92 -19.11 -16.86
CA GLY A 296 -15.80 -19.76 -15.88
C GLY A 296 -15.14 -19.99 -14.51
N ALA A 297 -15.79 -20.82 -13.67
CA ALA A 297 -15.40 -21.04 -12.28
C ALA A 297 -14.12 -21.88 -12.07
N LYS A 298 -13.35 -22.17 -13.10
CA LYS A 298 -12.09 -22.92 -12.99
C LYS A 298 -10.90 -22.01 -12.65
N TYR A 299 -10.97 -20.76 -13.10
CA TYR A 299 -9.89 -19.80 -12.98
C TYR A 299 -10.33 -18.57 -12.20
N VAL A 300 -9.36 -17.91 -11.58
CA VAL A 300 -9.52 -16.60 -10.91
C VAL A 300 -8.77 -15.58 -11.74
N VAL A 301 -9.49 -14.60 -12.25
CA VAL A 301 -8.94 -13.47 -12.99
C VAL A 301 -8.77 -12.30 -12.03
N GLN A 302 -7.58 -11.78 -11.91
CA GLN A 302 -7.21 -10.69 -11.00
C GLN A 302 -6.62 -9.54 -11.80
N ASP A 303 -7.19 -8.35 -11.66
CA ASP A 303 -6.57 -7.12 -12.11
C ASP A 303 -5.40 -6.70 -11.21
N ARG A 304 -4.63 -5.69 -11.59
CA ARG A 304 -3.50 -5.18 -10.78
C ARG A 304 -3.89 -4.83 -9.34
N HIS A 305 -5.08 -4.28 -9.14
CA HIS A 305 -5.56 -3.92 -7.80
C HIS A 305 -5.90 -5.17 -6.98
N SER A 306 -6.55 -6.16 -7.59
CA SER A 306 -6.92 -7.41 -6.92
C SER A 306 -5.73 -8.32 -6.61
N GLN A 307 -4.66 -8.27 -7.40
CA GLN A 307 -3.42 -9.01 -7.12
C GLN A 307 -2.82 -8.62 -5.75
N GLN A 308 -3.09 -7.39 -5.30
CA GLN A 308 -2.58 -6.84 -4.05
C GLN A 308 -3.69 -6.55 -3.03
N ASP A 309 -4.84 -7.16 -3.22
CA ASP A 309 -6.08 -6.93 -2.48
C ASP A 309 -5.90 -7.02 -0.95
N VAL A 310 -5.00 -7.88 -0.48
CA VAL A 310 -4.71 -8.03 0.96
C VAL A 310 -4.08 -6.76 1.54
N HIS A 311 -3.10 -6.18 0.86
CA HIS A 311 -2.43 -4.96 1.31
C HIS A 311 -3.36 -3.74 1.22
N PHE A 312 -4.09 -3.61 0.11
CA PHE A 312 -5.07 -2.53 -0.04
C PHE A 312 -6.22 -2.63 0.95
N LYS A 313 -6.72 -3.85 1.22
CA LYS A 313 -7.75 -4.08 2.25
C LYS A 313 -7.24 -3.69 3.63
N MET A 314 -6.00 -4.06 3.98
CA MET A 314 -5.40 -3.70 5.27
C MET A 314 -5.28 -2.18 5.43
N ILE A 315 -4.73 -1.48 4.44
CA ILE A 315 -4.62 -0.01 4.44
C ILE A 315 -6.00 0.65 4.52
N ASN A 316 -6.99 0.10 3.81
CA ASN A 316 -8.34 0.64 3.82
C ASN A 316 -9.04 0.43 5.17
N ILE A 317 -8.85 -0.71 5.82
CA ILE A 317 -9.33 -0.98 7.18
C ILE A 317 -8.67 0.01 8.15
N GLU A 318 -7.36 0.22 8.08
CA GLU A 318 -6.64 1.17 8.91
C GLU A 318 -7.15 2.60 8.73
N LYS A 319 -7.40 3.02 7.49
CA LYS A 319 -8.03 4.31 7.17
C LYS A 319 -9.38 4.47 7.86
N TRP A 320 -10.25 3.45 7.80
CA TRP A 320 -11.57 3.48 8.43
C TRP A 320 -11.50 3.48 9.95
N VAL A 321 -10.60 2.69 10.55
CA VAL A 321 -10.37 2.69 12.01
C VAL A 321 -9.90 4.06 12.48
N THR A 322 -8.94 4.65 11.78
CA THR A 322 -8.42 5.98 12.10
C THR A 322 -9.49 7.06 11.94
N PHE A 323 -10.28 6.99 10.86
CA PHE A 323 -11.42 7.90 10.69
C PHE A 323 -12.42 7.80 11.84
N LEU A 324 -12.73 6.57 12.29
CA LEU A 324 -13.64 6.34 13.41
C LEU A 324 -13.08 6.90 14.72
N LEU A 325 -11.79 6.72 15.00
CA LEU A 325 -11.12 7.32 16.16
C LEU A 325 -11.18 8.85 16.12
N LEU A 326 -10.92 9.45 14.97
CA LEU A 326 -11.00 10.90 14.79
C LEU A 326 -12.43 11.43 14.90
N ALA A 327 -13.41 10.68 14.41
CA ALA A 327 -14.84 11.00 14.59
C ALA A 327 -15.23 10.94 16.07
N PHE A 328 -14.65 10.00 16.84
CA PHE A 328 -14.83 9.94 18.27
C PHE A 328 -14.22 11.13 19.02
N ILE A 329 -13.04 11.60 18.61
CA ILE A 329 -12.43 12.83 19.12
C ILE A 329 -13.33 14.04 18.83
N LEU A 330 -13.90 14.11 17.63
CA LEU A 330 -14.86 15.15 17.27
C LEU A 330 -16.13 15.09 18.14
N LEU A 331 -16.59 13.89 18.47
CA LEU A 331 -17.71 13.69 19.40
C LEU A 331 -17.36 14.22 20.80
N ILE A 332 -16.16 13.97 21.31
CA ILE A 332 -15.70 14.54 22.58
C ILE A 332 -15.66 16.07 22.51
N ALA A 333 -15.16 16.63 21.42
CA ALA A 333 -15.18 18.08 21.19
C ALA A 333 -16.60 18.65 21.20
N SER A 334 -17.60 17.88 20.75
CA SER A 334 -19.01 18.28 20.80
C SER A 334 -19.56 18.39 22.23
N PHE A 335 -19.13 17.51 23.14
CA PHE A 335 -19.50 17.63 24.56
C PHE A 335 -18.93 18.91 25.18
N ASN A 336 -17.69 19.26 24.85
CA ASN A 336 -17.12 20.54 25.26
C ASN A 336 -17.95 21.73 24.75
N MET A 337 -18.40 21.66 23.50
CA MET A 337 -19.29 22.69 22.92
C MET A 337 -20.64 22.77 23.65
N ILE A 338 -21.25 21.63 23.98
CA ILE A 338 -22.53 21.61 24.74
C ILE A 338 -22.33 22.24 26.11
N SER A 339 -21.26 21.89 26.82
CA SER A 339 -20.92 22.43 28.13
C SER A 339 -20.71 23.96 28.05
N SER A 340 -19.96 24.42 27.05
CA SER A 340 -19.72 25.84 26.79
C SER A 340 -21.01 26.61 26.50
N MET A 341 -21.89 26.03 25.68
CA MET A 341 -23.21 26.63 25.39
C MET A 341 -24.11 26.66 26.60
N SER A 342 -24.09 25.65 27.44
CA SER A 342 -24.88 25.64 28.70
C SER A 342 -24.41 26.75 29.61
N MET A 343 -23.11 26.95 29.80
CA MET A 343 -22.54 28.04 30.59
C MET A 343 -22.92 29.44 30.02
N LEU A 344 -22.87 29.56 28.69
CA LEU A 344 -23.27 30.79 28.01
C LEU A 344 -24.73 31.11 28.22
N ILE A 345 -25.63 30.14 28.22
CA ILE A 345 -27.07 30.32 28.52
C ILE A 345 -27.25 30.80 29.94
N VAL A 346 -26.56 30.20 30.91
CA VAL A 346 -26.64 30.64 32.33
C VAL A 346 -26.19 32.09 32.47
N GLU A 347 -25.09 32.48 31.86
CA GLU A 347 -24.58 33.88 31.92
C GLU A 347 -25.50 34.87 31.23
N LYS A 348 -26.29 34.45 30.25
CA LYS A 348 -27.25 35.28 29.52
C LYS A 348 -28.68 35.26 30.02
N VAL A 349 -28.94 34.60 31.17
CA VAL A 349 -30.30 34.46 31.74
C VAL A 349 -30.99 35.80 31.87
N GLU A 350 -30.30 36.87 32.35
CA GLU A 350 -30.91 38.20 32.46
C GLU A 350 -31.31 38.76 31.08
N SER A 351 -30.45 38.59 30.08
CA SER A 351 -30.75 39.01 28.70
C SER A 351 -31.92 38.23 28.10
N ILE A 352 -32.04 36.96 28.44
CA ILE A 352 -33.14 36.07 28.06
C ILE A 352 -34.45 36.58 28.69
N LYS A 353 -34.44 36.94 29.98
CA LYS A 353 -35.60 37.52 30.69
C LYS A 353 -36.05 38.83 30.06
N ILE A 354 -35.11 39.72 29.73
CA ILE A 354 -35.43 40.97 29.06
C ILE A 354 -36.09 40.73 27.69
N LEU A 355 -35.54 39.81 26.90
CA LEU A 355 -36.13 39.42 25.60
C LEU A 355 -37.54 38.86 25.76
N HIS A 356 -37.77 38.05 26.80
CA HIS A 356 -39.06 37.45 27.08
C HIS A 356 -40.10 38.54 27.49
N ASN A 357 -39.69 39.46 28.34
CA ASN A 357 -40.52 40.61 28.76
C ASN A 357 -40.85 41.55 27.61
N LEU A 358 -40.00 41.63 26.60
CA LEU A 358 -40.25 42.38 25.35
C LEU A 358 -41.15 41.58 24.36
N GLY A 359 -41.69 40.44 24.76
CA GLY A 359 -42.62 39.63 23.97
C GLY A 359 -41.98 38.57 23.07
N ALA A 360 -40.72 38.25 23.25
CA ALA A 360 -40.10 37.14 22.52
C ALA A 360 -40.66 35.80 22.99
N SER A 361 -41.11 34.95 22.04
CA SER A 361 -41.58 33.63 22.39
C SER A 361 -40.41 32.68 22.80
N ARG A 362 -40.70 31.71 23.65
CA ARG A 362 -39.72 30.67 24.06
C ARG A 362 -39.07 29.94 22.85
N ALA A 363 -39.85 29.74 21.77
CA ALA A 363 -39.34 29.18 20.53
C ALA A 363 -38.32 30.09 19.83
N MET A 364 -38.56 31.42 19.85
CA MET A 364 -37.66 32.40 19.30
C MET A 364 -36.33 32.44 20.07
N ILE A 365 -36.39 32.44 21.40
CA ILE A 365 -35.21 32.40 22.28
C ILE A 365 -34.37 31.14 22.00
N GLY A 366 -35.00 29.94 22.01
CA GLY A 366 -34.32 28.70 21.69
C GLY A 366 -33.68 28.70 20.28
N ASN A 367 -34.33 29.37 19.31
CA ASN A 367 -33.77 29.51 17.97
C ASN A 367 -32.55 30.46 17.92
N VAL A 368 -32.41 31.46 18.81
CA VAL A 368 -31.22 32.26 18.91
C VAL A 368 -30.00 31.42 19.27
N PHE A 369 -30.10 30.61 20.35
CA PHE A 369 -28.99 29.75 20.78
C PHE A 369 -28.73 28.63 19.79
N ARG A 370 -29.73 28.14 19.07
CA ARG A 370 -29.56 27.18 17.99
C ARG A 370 -28.71 27.78 16.86
N TRP A 371 -28.99 29.02 16.44
CA TRP A 371 -28.18 29.69 15.43
C TRP A 371 -26.76 30.01 15.92
N GLU A 372 -26.60 30.33 17.20
CA GLU A 372 -25.30 30.60 17.80
C GLU A 372 -24.41 29.35 17.76
N SER A 373 -24.93 28.19 18.22
CA SER A 373 -24.23 26.90 18.11
C SER A 373 -23.90 26.55 16.67
N CYS A 374 -24.82 26.79 15.74
CA CYS A 374 -24.60 26.55 14.32
C CYS A 374 -23.46 27.43 13.78
N PHE A 375 -23.40 28.71 14.13
CA PHE A 375 -22.31 29.61 13.71
C PHE A 375 -20.97 29.19 14.29
N VAL A 376 -20.88 28.80 15.54
CA VAL A 376 -19.67 28.28 16.18
C VAL A 376 -19.15 27.06 15.43
N ASN A 377 -20.03 26.12 15.09
CA ASN A 377 -19.68 24.91 14.36
C ASN A 377 -19.23 25.22 12.92
N ILE A 378 -19.92 26.09 12.20
CA ILE A 378 -19.57 26.49 10.84
C ILE A 378 -18.21 27.21 10.81
N VAL A 379 -18.01 28.19 11.70
CA VAL A 379 -16.75 28.94 11.76
C VAL A 379 -15.60 28.00 12.16
N GLY A 380 -15.81 27.14 13.16
CA GLY A 380 -14.83 26.15 13.60
C GLY A 380 -14.45 25.18 12.47
N SER A 381 -15.45 24.59 11.80
CA SER A 381 -15.18 23.63 10.71
C SER A 381 -14.50 24.29 9.50
N ILE A 382 -14.94 25.45 9.05
CA ILE A 382 -14.30 26.15 7.94
C ILE A 382 -12.85 26.53 8.29
N SER A 383 -12.63 27.09 9.49
CA SER A 383 -11.26 27.42 9.91
C SER A 383 -10.38 26.17 10.04
N GLY A 384 -10.91 25.05 10.54
CA GLY A 384 -10.22 23.77 10.63
C GLY A 384 -9.86 23.21 9.26
N ILE A 385 -10.80 23.20 8.31
CA ILE A 385 -10.53 22.79 6.92
C ILE A 385 -9.44 23.66 6.29
N VAL A 386 -9.55 24.97 6.40
CA VAL A 386 -8.57 25.90 5.82
C VAL A 386 -7.18 25.69 6.44
N MET A 387 -7.09 25.56 7.76
CA MET A 387 -5.82 25.27 8.45
C MET A 387 -5.26 23.90 8.05
N GLY A 388 -6.11 22.87 7.96
CA GLY A 388 -5.71 21.53 7.52
C GLY A 388 -5.18 21.54 6.09
N LEU A 389 -5.88 22.18 5.17
CA LEU A 389 -5.44 22.35 3.77
C LEU A 389 -4.11 23.11 3.68
N VAL A 390 -3.95 24.19 4.43
CA VAL A 390 -2.68 24.95 4.44
C VAL A 390 -1.55 24.09 4.95
N LEU A 391 -1.73 23.31 6.02
CA LEU A 391 -0.71 22.41 6.54
C LEU A 391 -0.38 21.29 5.53
N CYS A 392 -1.39 20.69 4.89
CA CYS A 392 -1.19 19.67 3.86
C CYS A 392 -0.40 20.23 2.65
N LEU A 393 -0.74 21.43 2.18
CA LEU A 393 -0.03 22.07 1.08
C LEU A 393 1.41 22.47 1.46
N LEU A 394 1.62 22.96 2.69
CA LEU A 394 2.96 23.24 3.20
C LEU A 394 3.80 21.95 3.28
N GLN A 395 3.22 20.85 3.77
CA GLN A 395 3.89 19.56 3.80
C GLN A 395 4.24 19.05 2.40
N GLN A 396 3.30 19.16 1.45
CA GLN A 396 3.51 18.74 0.07
C GLN A 396 4.60 19.54 -0.64
N HIS A 397 4.70 20.86 -0.36
CA HIS A 397 5.67 21.75 -1.02
C HIS A 397 7.05 21.76 -0.32
N PHE A 398 7.08 21.76 1.00
CA PHE A 398 8.32 21.91 1.77
C PHE A 398 8.84 20.62 2.41
N GLY A 399 8.03 19.54 2.46
CA GLY A 399 8.44 18.29 3.09
C GLY A 399 8.86 18.46 4.55
N LEU A 400 8.10 19.23 5.35
CA LEU A 400 8.45 19.62 6.72
C LEU A 400 8.68 18.40 7.62
N ILE A 401 7.89 17.35 7.45
CA ILE A 401 7.99 16.09 8.19
C ILE A 401 8.70 15.10 7.27
N LYS A 402 9.96 14.80 7.59
CA LYS A 402 10.77 13.81 6.88
C LYS A 402 10.61 12.44 7.53
N LEU A 403 10.62 11.39 6.71
CA LEU A 403 10.76 10.02 7.19
C LEU A 403 12.24 9.78 7.48
N ASN A 404 12.60 9.66 8.79
CA ASN A 404 13.96 9.26 9.20
C ASN A 404 14.10 7.76 8.97
N GLY A 405 14.54 7.36 7.76
CA GLY A 405 15.13 6.05 7.48
C GLY A 405 16.65 6.21 7.36
N GLU A 406 17.41 5.15 7.62
CA GLU A 406 18.83 5.10 7.27
C GLU A 406 19.00 5.43 5.78
N GLU A 407 19.99 6.25 5.45
CA GLU A 407 20.26 6.66 4.07
C GLU A 407 20.39 5.41 3.18
N GLY A 408 19.40 5.19 2.31
CA GLY A 408 19.33 4.05 1.38
C GLY A 408 18.17 3.05 1.62
N SER A 409 17.44 3.10 2.75
CA SER A 409 16.37 2.12 3.02
C SER A 409 14.95 2.61 2.70
N LEU A 410 14.73 3.93 2.57
CA LEU A 410 13.43 4.51 2.24
C LEU A 410 13.57 5.59 1.17
N ILE A 411 12.96 5.36 0.02
CA ILE A 411 12.98 6.25 -1.16
C ILE A 411 12.08 7.47 -0.98
N ILE A 412 11.25 7.49 0.06
CA ILE A 412 10.36 8.61 0.36
C ILE A 412 11.05 9.51 1.39
N SER A 413 11.58 10.63 0.92
CA SER A 413 12.27 11.62 1.77
C SER A 413 11.33 12.40 2.70
N ALA A 414 10.04 12.49 2.40
CA ALA A 414 9.04 13.21 3.19
C ALA A 414 7.71 12.45 3.24
N TYR A 415 6.95 12.65 4.32
CA TYR A 415 5.60 12.09 4.45
C TYR A 415 4.73 12.48 3.24
N PRO A 416 4.23 11.49 2.47
CA PRO A 416 3.40 11.78 1.31
C PRO A 416 2.04 12.30 1.75
N VAL A 417 1.56 13.37 1.12
CA VAL A 417 0.26 13.98 1.40
C VAL A 417 -0.46 14.23 0.09
N LYS A 418 -1.68 13.70 -0.03
CA LYS A 418 -2.55 13.94 -1.20
C LYS A 418 -3.93 14.35 -0.73
N VAL A 419 -4.33 15.57 -1.06
CA VAL A 419 -5.66 16.09 -0.73
C VAL A 419 -6.65 15.67 -1.82
N LEU A 420 -7.67 14.89 -1.44
CA LEU A 420 -8.79 14.56 -2.32
C LEU A 420 -10.01 15.40 -1.95
N PHE A 421 -10.69 15.95 -2.96
CA PHE A 421 -11.89 16.75 -2.74
C PHE A 421 -13.03 15.94 -2.08
N VAL A 422 -13.09 14.65 -2.36
CA VAL A 422 -14.06 13.71 -1.77
C VAL A 422 -13.91 13.61 -0.25
N ASP A 423 -12.67 13.63 0.26
CA ASP A 423 -12.44 13.53 1.70
C ASP A 423 -12.94 14.76 2.46
N ILE A 424 -12.86 15.94 1.86
CA ILE A 424 -13.43 17.16 2.44
C ILE A 424 -14.95 16.99 2.63
N ILE A 425 -15.63 16.38 1.67
CA ILE A 425 -17.07 16.10 1.77
C ILE A 425 -17.32 15.06 2.86
N ILE A 426 -16.53 13.98 2.93
CA ILE A 426 -16.64 12.93 3.94
C ILE A 426 -16.45 13.52 5.35
N VAL A 427 -15.52 14.44 5.52
CA VAL A 427 -15.26 15.14 6.80
C VAL A 427 -16.43 16.06 7.19
N LEU A 428 -17.02 16.73 6.22
CA LEU A 428 -18.14 17.67 6.47
C LEU A 428 -19.40 16.97 7.01
N VAL A 429 -19.66 15.71 6.61
CA VAL A 429 -20.86 14.97 7.04
C VAL A 429 -20.93 14.79 8.54
N PRO A 430 -19.94 14.17 9.24
CA PRO A 430 -20.01 14.01 10.71
C PRO A 430 -19.99 15.37 11.44
N ILE A 431 -19.24 16.35 10.95
CA ILE A 431 -19.22 17.69 11.54
C ILE A 431 -20.60 18.32 11.49
N PHE A 432 -21.29 18.23 10.35
CA PHE A 432 -22.64 18.76 10.19
C PHE A 432 -23.66 18.04 11.09
N LEU A 433 -23.60 16.70 11.15
CA LEU A 433 -24.48 15.91 12.03
C LEU A 433 -24.28 16.25 13.50
N ILE A 434 -23.03 16.32 13.95
CA ILE A 434 -22.71 16.69 15.34
C ILE A 434 -23.13 18.14 15.63
N GLY A 435 -22.89 19.04 14.67
CA GLY A 435 -23.32 20.43 14.78
C GLY A 435 -24.83 20.59 14.88
N LEU A 436 -25.60 19.77 14.15
CA LEU A 436 -27.06 19.75 14.30
C LEU A 436 -27.49 19.23 15.69
N LEU A 437 -26.89 18.15 16.15
CA LEU A 437 -27.20 17.57 17.47
C LEU A 437 -26.91 18.56 18.60
N THR A 438 -25.72 19.16 18.61
CA THR A 438 -25.33 20.16 19.63
C THR A 438 -26.24 21.40 19.58
N SER A 439 -26.62 21.84 18.40
CA SER A 439 -27.56 22.96 18.19
C SER A 439 -28.97 22.64 18.72
N MET A 440 -29.45 21.41 18.53
CA MET A 440 -30.76 20.98 19.08
C MET A 440 -30.74 20.91 20.62
N ILE A 441 -29.65 20.36 21.18
CA ILE A 441 -29.48 20.24 22.64
C ILE A 441 -29.40 21.65 23.28
N SER A 442 -28.61 22.56 22.71
CA SER A 442 -28.49 23.95 23.17
C SER A 442 -29.81 24.70 23.13
N ALA A 443 -30.61 24.51 22.07
CA ALA A 443 -31.96 25.08 22.01
C ALA A 443 -32.92 24.50 23.06
N HIS A 444 -32.77 23.25 23.40
CA HIS A 444 -33.59 22.59 24.46
C HIS A 444 -33.23 23.16 25.83
N TYR A 445 -31.93 23.26 26.16
CA TYR A 445 -31.48 23.87 27.42
C TYR A 445 -31.95 25.33 27.57
N ALA A 446 -31.85 26.13 26.52
CA ALA A 446 -32.32 27.52 26.54
C ALA A 446 -33.82 27.66 26.77
N LYS A 447 -34.62 26.69 26.34
CA LYS A 447 -36.08 26.63 26.66
C LYS A 447 -36.36 26.17 28.06
N SER A 448 -35.59 25.20 28.61
CA SER A 448 -35.74 24.67 29.95
C SER A 448 -35.42 25.69 31.01
N SER A 449 -34.41 26.53 30.83
CA SER A 449 -34.02 27.57 31.77
C SER A 449 -35.10 28.62 32.03
N LEU A 450 -36.14 28.71 31.18
CA LEU A 450 -37.33 29.57 31.37
C LEU A 450 -38.46 28.85 32.15
N ASN A 451 -38.32 27.55 32.48
CA ASN A 451 -39.34 26.77 33.20
C ASN A 451 -39.02 26.56 34.72
N GLU A 452 -37.78 26.87 35.14
CA GLU A 452 -37.32 26.66 36.51
C GLU A 452 -37.64 27.83 37.44
N GLU A 453 -38.43 28.80 37.00
CA GLU A 453 -39.04 29.88 37.74
C GLU A 453 -40.57 29.94 37.50
#